data_be15ee520a5e2244671e98f93e02e956
#
_entry.id   be15ee520a5e2244671e98f93e02e956
#
_cell.length_a   1.000
_cell.length_b   1.000
_cell.length_c   1.000
_cell.angle_alpha   90.00
_cell.angle_beta   90.00
_cell.angle_gamma   90.00
#
_symmetry.space_group_name_H-M   'P 1'
#
loop_
_entity.id
_entity.type
_entity.pdbx_description
1 polymer ?
#
loop_
_entity_poly.entity_id
_entity_poly.type
_entity_poly.pdbx_seq_one_letter_code
_entity_poly.pdbx_strand_id
1 'polypeptide(L)'
;MHGLGRQILTGKLRPGQVVPVPADVSRTALREALKVLTAKGLVEARPRVGTRVRPRSDWQLFDTDVIAWQRGGALGAAFLNELTEIREILEPATAALAARRATADDIAEISRAYDDMVAATSSRGARALNVAAFVDADSRFHAGIVRASGNELLTQLGQTVFSALVLSFRATTKRPGAARASLPRHRAILNAIKRRHPADARRAMLSLMAHTAREVHRIEAPQ
;
A
#
# COMPACT_ATOMS: atom_id res chain seq x y z
N MET A 1 -4.01 13.53 19.29
CA MET A 1 -3.01 12.82 18.48
C MET A 1 -3.37 12.81 16.99
N HIS A 2 -4.46 12.16 16.58
CA HIS A 2 -4.83 12.04 15.14
C HIS A 2 -4.95 13.39 14.41
N GLY A 3 -5.43 14.44 15.07
CA GLY A 3 -5.56 15.78 14.48
C GLY A 3 -4.21 16.40 14.08
N LEU A 4 -3.21 16.34 14.97
CA LEU A 4 -1.86 16.87 14.70
C LEU A 4 -1.12 16.03 13.66
N GLY A 5 -1.15 14.70 13.77
CA GLY A 5 -0.54 13.81 12.77
C GLY A 5 -1.09 14.08 11.36
N ARG A 6 -2.41 14.22 11.24
CA ARG A 6 -3.07 14.55 9.98
C ARG A 6 -2.68 15.92 9.43
N GLN A 7 -2.53 16.95 10.29
CA GLN A 7 -2.08 18.27 9.86
C GLN A 7 -0.65 18.24 9.29
N ILE A 8 0.24 17.45 9.89
CA ILE A 8 1.60 17.24 9.40
C ILE A 8 1.56 16.53 8.04
N LEU A 9 0.87 15.39 7.96
CA LEU A 9 0.85 14.54 6.77
C LEU A 9 0.02 15.09 5.60
N THR A 10 -0.82 16.09 5.84
CA THR A 10 -1.53 16.84 4.77
C THR A 10 -0.82 18.14 4.40
N GLY A 11 0.34 18.44 5.00
CA GLY A 11 1.14 19.63 4.71
C GLY A 11 0.60 20.92 5.34
N LYS A 12 -0.43 20.86 6.18
CA LYS A 12 -0.92 22.02 6.95
C LYS A 12 0.12 22.49 7.97
N LEU A 13 0.84 21.54 8.59
CA LEU A 13 2.05 21.80 9.38
C LEU A 13 3.24 21.31 8.59
N ARG A 14 4.11 22.22 8.18
CA ARG A 14 5.27 21.94 7.32
C ARG A 14 6.52 21.58 8.14
N PRO A 15 7.46 20.84 7.58
CA PRO A 15 8.77 20.63 8.20
C PRO A 15 9.41 21.93 8.69
N GLY A 16 10.00 21.89 9.89
CA GLY A 16 10.60 23.04 10.56
C GLY A 16 9.63 23.93 11.36
N GLN A 17 8.32 23.82 11.15
CA GLN A 17 7.34 24.60 11.91
C GLN A 17 7.21 24.08 13.36
N VAL A 18 6.94 24.99 14.26
CA VAL A 18 6.61 24.67 15.66
C VAL A 18 5.18 24.12 15.72
N VAL A 19 5.00 23.02 16.40
CA VAL A 19 3.69 22.40 16.61
C VAL A 19 2.88 23.30 17.55
N PRO A 20 1.69 23.75 17.15
CA PRO A 20 0.85 24.59 18.00
C PRO A 20 0.35 23.79 19.21
N VAL A 21 0.21 24.48 20.34
CA VAL A 21 -0.43 23.95 21.54
C VAL A 21 -1.91 24.32 21.49
N PRO A 22 -2.85 23.37 21.27
CA PRO A 22 -4.27 23.68 21.28
C PRO A 22 -4.72 24.11 22.68
N ALA A 23 -5.53 25.15 22.76
CA ALA A 23 -5.99 25.70 24.05
C ALA A 23 -6.97 24.79 24.80
N ASP A 24 -7.64 23.91 24.07
CA ASP A 24 -8.69 22.99 24.54
C ASP A 24 -8.14 21.59 24.94
N VAL A 25 -6.82 21.39 24.86
CA VAL A 25 -6.19 20.09 25.17
C VAL A 25 -5.40 20.16 26.46
N SER A 26 -5.59 19.18 27.34
CA SER A 26 -4.81 19.11 28.58
C SER A 26 -3.32 18.90 28.30
N ARG A 27 -2.47 19.45 29.18
CA ARG A 27 -0.99 19.31 29.06
C ARG A 27 -0.56 17.83 29.00
N THR A 28 -1.23 16.96 29.77
CA THR A 28 -0.93 15.52 29.78
C THR A 28 -1.28 14.87 28.43
N ALA A 29 -2.48 15.17 27.90
CA ALA A 29 -2.89 14.62 26.60
C ALA A 29 -1.99 15.10 25.46
N LEU A 30 -1.59 16.38 25.47
CA LEU A 30 -0.65 16.92 24.51
C LEU A 30 0.71 16.22 24.60
N ARG A 31 1.25 16.04 25.82
CA ARG A 31 2.53 15.36 26.04
C ARG A 31 2.52 13.93 25.49
N GLU A 32 1.45 13.17 25.76
CA GLU A 32 1.32 11.79 25.23
C GLU A 32 1.19 11.79 23.70
N ALA A 33 0.41 12.73 23.14
CA ALA A 33 0.32 12.88 21.69
C ALA A 33 1.70 13.18 21.04
N LEU A 34 2.48 14.08 21.63
CA LEU A 34 3.80 14.43 21.14
C LEU A 34 4.81 13.27 21.26
N LYS A 35 4.73 12.45 22.32
CA LYS A 35 5.55 11.23 22.45
C LYS A 35 5.29 10.27 21.28
N VAL A 36 4.02 10.02 20.96
CA VAL A 36 3.66 9.14 19.85
C VAL A 36 4.14 9.72 18.52
N LEU A 37 3.95 11.02 18.28
CA LEU A 37 4.43 11.67 17.05
C LEU A 37 5.96 11.65 16.95
N THR A 38 6.68 11.78 18.08
CA THR A 38 8.15 11.64 18.14
C THR A 38 8.58 10.21 17.82
N ALA A 39 7.91 9.21 18.39
CA ALA A 39 8.20 7.80 18.10
C ALA A 39 8.00 7.46 16.61
N LYS A 40 7.08 8.14 15.92
CA LYS A 40 6.83 8.00 14.48
C LYS A 40 7.77 8.88 13.61
N GLY A 41 8.72 9.58 14.21
CA GLY A 41 9.66 10.44 13.50
C GLY A 41 9.07 11.75 12.96
N LEU A 42 7.83 12.08 13.29
CA LEU A 42 7.12 13.25 12.73
C LEU A 42 7.53 14.56 13.37
N VAL A 43 7.90 14.53 14.65
CA VAL A 43 8.26 15.72 15.41
C VAL A 43 9.48 15.47 16.31
N GLU A 44 10.16 16.53 16.70
CA GLU A 44 11.23 16.53 17.68
C GLU A 44 11.07 17.66 18.71
N ALA A 45 11.41 17.40 19.97
CA ALA A 45 11.47 18.43 20.99
C ALA A 45 12.82 19.14 20.93
N ARG A 46 12.82 20.49 20.89
CA ARG A 46 14.03 21.32 20.96
C ARG A 46 14.00 22.23 22.19
N PRO A 47 15.03 22.22 23.04
CA PRO A 47 15.09 23.11 24.20
C PRO A 47 14.86 24.57 23.80
N ARG A 48 14.07 25.29 24.61
CA ARG A 48 13.73 26.71 24.43
C ARG A 48 12.97 27.08 23.14
N VAL A 49 12.75 26.13 22.23
CA VAL A 49 12.10 26.37 20.93
C VAL A 49 10.73 25.71 20.87
N GLY A 50 10.54 24.63 21.64
CA GLY A 50 9.34 23.82 21.60
C GLY A 50 9.48 22.60 20.68
N THR A 51 8.34 22.00 20.35
CA THR A 51 8.30 20.83 19.46
C THR A 51 8.17 21.27 18.01
N ARG A 52 9.04 20.74 17.11
CA ARG A 52 9.05 21.06 15.68
C ARG A 52 8.75 19.84 14.82
N VAL A 53 8.15 20.08 13.66
CA VAL A 53 7.96 19.06 12.62
C VAL A 53 9.31 18.73 11.98
N ARG A 54 9.65 17.45 11.90
CA ARG A 54 10.88 16.95 11.28
C ARG A 54 10.77 16.90 9.76
N PRO A 55 11.91 16.86 9.04
CA PRO A 55 11.92 16.58 7.59
C PRO A 55 11.22 15.26 7.26
N ARG A 56 10.61 15.17 6.07
CA ARG A 56 9.89 13.96 5.62
C ARG A 56 10.79 12.72 5.58
N SER A 57 12.09 12.89 5.31
CA SER A 57 13.08 11.80 5.33
C SER A 57 13.16 11.05 6.66
N ASP A 58 12.74 11.70 7.74
CA ASP A 58 12.82 11.15 9.10
C ASP A 58 11.52 10.45 9.53
N TRP A 59 10.46 10.56 8.73
CA TRP A 59 9.15 10.01 9.05
C TRP A 59 9.10 8.50 8.82
N GLN A 60 8.48 7.78 9.72
CA GLN A 60 8.23 6.35 9.56
C GLN A 60 7.04 6.13 8.61
N LEU A 61 7.28 6.25 7.31
CA LEU A 61 6.24 6.26 6.27
C LEU A 61 5.45 4.93 6.19
N PHE A 62 6.00 3.84 6.69
CA PHE A 62 5.32 2.54 6.76
C PHE A 62 4.59 2.28 8.09
N ASP A 63 4.59 3.23 9.01
CA ASP A 63 3.77 3.13 10.22
C ASP A 63 2.29 3.22 9.87
N THR A 64 1.48 2.34 10.46
CA THR A 64 0.04 2.21 10.13
C THR A 64 -0.77 3.48 10.38
N ASP A 65 -0.46 4.21 11.46
CA ASP A 65 -1.11 5.49 11.74
C ASP A 65 -0.66 6.56 10.74
N VAL A 66 0.64 6.60 10.41
CA VAL A 66 1.21 7.54 9.43
C VAL A 66 0.54 7.33 8.07
N ILE A 67 0.39 6.10 7.62
CA ILE A 67 -0.33 5.76 6.38
C ILE A 67 -1.80 6.20 6.47
N ALA A 68 -2.48 5.91 7.58
CA ALA A 68 -3.88 6.27 7.76
C ALA A 68 -4.10 7.80 7.76
N TRP A 69 -3.14 8.57 8.26
CA TRP A 69 -3.21 10.04 8.29
C TRP A 69 -2.88 10.70 6.96
N GLN A 70 -2.12 10.02 6.07
CA GLN A 70 -1.79 10.54 4.73
C GLN A 70 -2.97 10.60 3.77
N ARG A 71 -4.11 10.00 4.11
CA ARG A 71 -5.28 9.93 3.23
C ARG A 71 -5.74 11.32 2.80
N GLY A 72 -5.61 11.58 1.51
CA GLY A 72 -6.03 12.82 0.84
C GLY A 72 -4.91 13.85 0.75
N GLY A 73 -4.88 14.57 -0.37
CA GLY A 73 -3.91 15.63 -0.67
C GLY A 73 -2.66 15.15 -1.43
N ALA A 74 -1.82 16.13 -1.80
CA ALA A 74 -0.65 15.91 -2.66
C ALA A 74 0.38 14.91 -2.08
N LEU A 75 0.54 14.87 -0.75
CA LEU A 75 1.46 13.92 -0.12
C LEU A 75 0.96 12.47 -0.18
N GLY A 76 -0.37 12.27 -0.21
CA GLY A 76 -0.95 10.94 -0.39
C GLY A 76 -0.74 10.40 -1.80
N ALA A 77 -0.84 11.26 -2.83
CA ALA A 77 -0.55 10.91 -4.21
C ALA A 77 0.94 10.55 -4.40
N ALA A 78 1.85 11.40 -3.90
CA ALA A 78 3.29 11.11 -3.95
C ALA A 78 3.64 9.77 -3.28
N PHE A 79 3.04 9.47 -2.14
CA PHE A 79 3.24 8.19 -1.45
C PHE A 79 2.74 6.99 -2.26
N LEU A 80 1.62 7.12 -2.98
CA LEU A 80 1.11 6.06 -3.86
C LEU A 80 2.05 5.79 -5.03
N ASN A 81 2.65 6.83 -5.60
CA ASN A 81 3.64 6.68 -6.66
C ASN A 81 4.90 5.99 -6.15
N GLU A 82 5.47 6.46 -5.02
CA GLU A 82 6.62 5.84 -4.35
C GLU A 82 6.35 4.35 -4.03
N LEU A 83 5.14 4.04 -3.55
CA LEU A 83 4.74 2.67 -3.25
C LEU A 83 4.60 1.81 -4.52
N THR A 84 4.11 2.38 -5.61
CA THR A 84 4.00 1.71 -6.92
C THR A 84 5.40 1.40 -7.47
N GLU A 85 6.36 2.31 -7.37
CA GLU A 85 7.75 2.08 -7.76
C GLU A 85 8.39 0.91 -6.98
N ILE A 86 8.18 0.85 -5.67
CA ILE A 86 8.66 -0.28 -4.85
C ILE A 86 8.07 -1.61 -5.36
N ARG A 87 6.79 -1.63 -5.70
CA ARG A 87 6.13 -2.82 -6.24
C ARG A 87 6.68 -3.23 -7.61
N GLU A 88 6.94 -2.27 -8.49
CA GLU A 88 7.55 -2.52 -9.81
C GLU A 88 8.94 -3.18 -9.71
N ILE A 89 9.68 -2.88 -8.65
CA ILE A 89 10.98 -3.49 -8.38
C ILE A 89 10.81 -4.88 -7.73
N LEU A 90 10.00 -4.96 -6.68
CA LEU A 90 9.91 -6.13 -5.80
C LEU A 90 9.10 -7.27 -6.42
N GLU A 91 7.91 -6.98 -6.95
CA GLU A 91 6.96 -8.03 -7.32
C GLU A 91 7.37 -8.86 -8.53
N PRO A 92 7.98 -8.31 -9.60
CA PRO A 92 8.47 -9.13 -10.71
C PRO A 92 9.59 -10.08 -10.29
N ALA A 93 10.45 -9.65 -9.37
CA ALA A 93 11.53 -10.50 -8.84
C ALA A 93 10.96 -11.63 -7.96
N THR A 94 10.02 -11.31 -7.07
CA THR A 94 9.38 -12.32 -6.20
C THR A 94 8.51 -13.29 -6.99
N ALA A 95 7.81 -12.87 -8.04
CA ALA A 95 7.07 -13.75 -8.94
C ALA A 95 7.99 -14.76 -9.64
N ALA A 96 9.17 -14.35 -10.08
CA ALA A 96 10.16 -15.26 -10.65
C ALA A 96 10.69 -16.26 -9.62
N LEU A 97 10.93 -15.84 -8.38
CA LEU A 97 11.33 -16.72 -7.28
C LEU A 97 10.21 -17.70 -6.91
N ALA A 98 8.96 -17.22 -6.80
CA ALA A 98 7.80 -18.05 -6.55
C ALA A 98 7.63 -19.15 -7.62
N ALA A 99 7.83 -18.83 -8.90
CA ALA A 99 7.78 -19.83 -9.96
C ALA A 99 8.83 -20.94 -9.81
N ARG A 100 9.95 -20.67 -9.13
CA ARG A 100 11.00 -21.67 -8.83
C ARG A 100 10.71 -22.48 -7.58
N ARG A 101 10.12 -21.87 -6.54
CA ARG A 101 10.15 -22.36 -5.16
C ARG A 101 8.80 -22.70 -4.57
N ALA A 102 7.69 -22.13 -5.12
CA ALA A 102 6.36 -22.31 -4.55
C ALA A 102 6.03 -23.78 -4.31
N THR A 103 5.52 -24.08 -3.14
CA THR A 103 4.96 -25.41 -2.80
C THR A 103 3.60 -25.61 -3.47
N ALA A 104 3.04 -26.82 -3.39
CA ALA A 104 1.68 -27.06 -3.85
C ALA A 104 0.66 -26.23 -3.05
N ASP A 105 0.89 -26.07 -1.73
CA ASP A 105 0.04 -25.30 -0.85
C ASP A 105 0.09 -23.80 -1.16
N ASP A 106 1.29 -23.24 -1.46
CA ASP A 106 1.42 -21.86 -1.92
C ASP A 106 0.61 -21.62 -3.20
N ILE A 107 0.74 -22.51 -4.18
CA ILE A 107 -0.01 -22.42 -5.44
C ILE A 107 -1.52 -22.51 -5.20
N ALA A 108 -1.96 -23.36 -4.28
CA ALA A 108 -3.37 -23.48 -3.90
C ALA A 108 -3.89 -22.19 -3.26
N GLU A 109 -3.13 -21.57 -2.36
CA GLU A 109 -3.51 -20.30 -1.74
C GLU A 109 -3.57 -19.15 -2.74
N ILE A 110 -2.56 -19.01 -3.61
CA ILE A 110 -2.55 -17.99 -4.67
C ILE A 110 -3.73 -18.21 -5.63
N SER A 111 -4.07 -19.48 -5.95
CA SER A 111 -5.21 -19.81 -6.79
C SER A 111 -6.53 -19.40 -6.14
N ARG A 112 -6.74 -19.71 -4.86
CA ARG A 112 -7.94 -19.29 -4.11
C ARG A 112 -8.09 -17.77 -4.08
N ALA A 113 -7.00 -17.05 -3.83
CA ALA A 113 -7.02 -15.58 -3.85
C ALA A 113 -7.43 -15.05 -5.23
N TYR A 114 -6.94 -15.65 -6.32
CA TYR A 114 -7.38 -15.30 -7.68
C TYR A 114 -8.87 -15.60 -7.92
N ASP A 115 -9.36 -16.77 -7.48
CA ASP A 115 -10.77 -17.14 -7.64
C ASP A 115 -11.69 -16.20 -6.85
N ASP A 116 -11.27 -15.75 -5.66
CA ASP A 116 -11.97 -14.73 -4.87
C ASP A 116 -12.02 -13.37 -5.58
N MET A 117 -10.92 -12.97 -6.27
CA MET A 117 -10.93 -11.77 -7.11
C MET A 117 -11.96 -11.88 -8.24
N VAL A 118 -12.05 -13.04 -8.91
CA VAL A 118 -13.02 -13.30 -9.95
C VAL A 118 -14.44 -13.24 -9.38
N ALA A 119 -14.70 -13.88 -8.24
CA ALA A 119 -15.99 -13.85 -7.56
C ALA A 119 -16.42 -12.42 -7.18
N ALA A 120 -15.48 -11.61 -6.67
CA ALA A 120 -15.76 -10.22 -6.32
C ALA A 120 -16.16 -9.35 -7.52
N THR A 121 -15.80 -9.74 -8.76
CA THR A 121 -16.15 -9.03 -10.00
C THR A 121 -17.36 -9.62 -10.73
N SER A 122 -17.86 -10.80 -10.31
CA SER A 122 -18.86 -11.58 -11.06
C SER A 122 -20.30 -11.31 -10.64
N SER A 123 -20.55 -10.40 -9.72
CA SER A 123 -21.90 -10.09 -9.22
C SER A 123 -22.82 -9.65 -10.36
N ARG A 124 -23.77 -10.52 -10.75
CA ARG A 124 -24.89 -10.21 -11.66
C ARG A 124 -25.95 -9.44 -10.87
N GLY A 125 -26.40 -8.31 -11.41
CA GLY A 125 -27.44 -7.46 -10.83
C GLY A 125 -26.93 -6.15 -10.26
N ALA A 126 -27.78 -5.38 -9.59
CA ALA A 126 -27.52 -4.03 -9.05
C ALA A 126 -26.44 -3.97 -7.94
N ARG A 127 -25.77 -5.06 -7.59
CA ARG A 127 -24.57 -5.07 -6.76
C ARG A 127 -23.34 -4.89 -7.65
N ALA A 128 -22.97 -3.66 -7.80
CA ALA A 128 -21.66 -3.25 -8.28
C ALA A 128 -20.54 -4.06 -7.62
N LEU A 129 -19.40 -4.21 -8.32
CA LEU A 129 -18.12 -4.71 -7.84
C LEU A 129 -18.00 -4.59 -6.30
N ASN A 130 -17.83 -5.70 -5.60
CA ASN A 130 -17.47 -5.66 -4.19
C ASN A 130 -15.99 -5.24 -4.04
N VAL A 131 -15.78 -3.92 -4.07
CA VAL A 131 -14.44 -3.32 -4.03
C VAL A 131 -13.64 -3.83 -2.83
N ALA A 132 -14.25 -3.94 -1.66
CA ALA A 132 -13.56 -4.38 -0.45
C ALA A 132 -13.09 -5.84 -0.57
N ALA A 133 -13.95 -6.74 -1.06
CA ALA A 133 -13.61 -8.14 -1.28
C ALA A 133 -12.54 -8.29 -2.37
N PHE A 134 -12.62 -7.49 -3.45
CA PHE A 134 -11.60 -7.51 -4.50
C PHE A 134 -10.24 -7.07 -3.97
N VAL A 135 -10.16 -5.94 -3.25
CA VAL A 135 -8.90 -5.42 -2.68
C VAL A 135 -8.29 -6.39 -1.69
N ASP A 136 -9.09 -7.05 -0.86
CA ASP A 136 -8.60 -8.07 0.06
C ASP A 136 -8.01 -9.28 -0.70
N ALA A 137 -8.74 -9.80 -1.69
CA ALA A 137 -8.30 -10.93 -2.49
C ALA A 137 -7.04 -10.60 -3.32
N ASP A 138 -6.98 -9.42 -3.94
CA ASP A 138 -5.81 -8.89 -4.64
C ASP A 138 -4.57 -8.82 -3.73
N SER A 139 -4.76 -8.29 -2.52
CA SER A 139 -3.67 -8.23 -1.53
C SER A 139 -3.18 -9.63 -1.11
N ARG A 140 -4.10 -10.58 -0.90
CA ARG A 140 -3.74 -11.97 -0.59
C ARG A 140 -3.01 -12.65 -1.75
N PHE A 141 -3.40 -12.37 -2.99
CA PHE A 141 -2.74 -12.89 -4.19
C PHE A 141 -1.28 -12.45 -4.24
N HIS A 142 -1.02 -11.15 -4.11
CA HIS A 142 0.33 -10.58 -4.16
C HIS A 142 1.17 -11.02 -2.96
N ALA A 143 0.63 -10.98 -1.74
CA ALA A 143 1.30 -11.45 -0.53
C ALA A 143 1.64 -12.95 -0.61
N GLY A 144 0.75 -13.77 -1.17
CA GLY A 144 0.98 -15.18 -1.43
C GLY A 144 2.17 -15.43 -2.36
N ILE A 145 2.30 -14.64 -3.42
CA ILE A 145 3.45 -14.72 -4.35
C ILE A 145 4.75 -14.35 -3.65
N VAL A 146 4.75 -13.28 -2.85
CA VAL A 146 5.96 -12.88 -2.11
C VAL A 146 6.36 -13.94 -1.10
N ARG A 147 5.41 -14.52 -0.37
CA ARG A 147 5.66 -15.64 0.57
C ARG A 147 6.22 -16.87 -0.17
N ALA A 148 5.61 -17.24 -1.30
CA ALA A 148 6.05 -18.35 -2.15
C ALA A 148 7.45 -18.16 -2.76
N SER A 149 8.04 -16.95 -2.67
CA SER A 149 9.43 -16.71 -3.01
C SER A 149 10.42 -17.46 -2.12
N GLY A 150 10.00 -17.94 -0.94
CA GLY A 150 10.82 -18.65 0.03
C GLY A 150 11.93 -17.78 0.64
N ASN A 151 11.72 -16.47 0.71
CA ASN A 151 12.63 -15.53 1.35
C ASN A 151 11.88 -14.74 2.43
N GLU A 152 12.19 -15.02 3.70
CA GLU A 152 11.51 -14.43 4.85
C GLU A 152 11.64 -12.90 4.91
N LEU A 153 12.81 -12.35 4.52
CA LEU A 153 13.02 -10.90 4.51
C LEU A 153 12.16 -10.23 3.44
N LEU A 154 12.04 -10.84 2.25
CA LEU A 154 11.12 -10.36 1.22
C LEU A 154 9.67 -10.48 1.68
N THR A 155 9.33 -11.50 2.45
CA THR A 155 7.98 -11.68 3.00
C THR A 155 7.62 -10.57 3.99
N GLN A 156 8.52 -10.22 4.91
CA GLN A 156 8.32 -9.14 5.87
C GLN A 156 8.22 -7.77 5.16
N LEU A 157 9.11 -7.52 4.21
CA LEU A 157 9.07 -6.29 3.40
C LEU A 157 7.74 -6.20 2.61
N GLY A 158 7.35 -7.30 1.96
CA GLY A 158 6.09 -7.38 1.23
C GLY A 158 4.87 -7.13 2.10
N GLN A 159 4.81 -7.72 3.30
CA GLN A 159 3.72 -7.48 4.25
C GLN A 159 3.57 -6.00 4.58
N THR A 160 4.68 -5.30 4.80
CA THR A 160 4.70 -3.87 5.08
C THR A 160 4.16 -3.06 3.88
N VAL A 161 4.64 -3.37 2.67
CA VAL A 161 4.22 -2.71 1.42
C VAL A 161 2.74 -2.95 1.15
N PHE A 162 2.26 -4.20 1.27
CA PHE A 162 0.85 -4.53 0.99
C PHE A 162 -0.11 -3.98 2.04
N SER A 163 0.30 -3.90 3.32
CA SER A 163 -0.50 -3.22 4.35
C SER A 163 -0.70 -1.74 4.01
N ALA A 164 0.37 -1.06 3.57
CA ALA A 164 0.29 0.31 3.09
C ALA A 164 -0.64 0.44 1.87
N LEU A 165 -0.56 -0.53 0.96
CA LEU A 165 -1.37 -0.57 -0.25
C LEU A 165 -2.86 -0.71 0.06
N VAL A 166 -3.26 -1.67 0.89
CA VAL A 166 -4.68 -1.88 1.27
C VAL A 166 -5.29 -0.60 1.85
N LEU A 167 -4.54 0.09 2.70
CA LEU A 167 -4.97 1.35 3.27
C LEU A 167 -5.12 2.46 2.21
N SER A 168 -4.32 2.42 1.16
CA SER A 168 -4.31 3.40 0.07
C SER A 168 -5.30 3.06 -1.04
N PHE A 169 -5.44 1.80 -1.45
CA PHE A 169 -6.31 1.33 -2.54
C PHE A 169 -7.80 1.51 -2.29
N ARG A 170 -8.25 1.47 -1.04
CA ARG A 170 -9.65 1.80 -0.71
C ARG A 170 -10.06 3.20 -1.18
N ALA A 171 -9.08 4.07 -1.45
CA ALA A 171 -9.32 5.40 -1.99
C ALA A 171 -9.33 5.45 -3.52
N THR A 172 -8.62 4.53 -4.20
CA THR A 172 -8.34 4.60 -5.64
C THR A 172 -9.18 3.64 -6.50
N THR A 173 -9.70 2.54 -5.94
CA THR A 173 -10.46 1.51 -6.69
C THR A 173 -11.90 1.95 -7.01
N LYS A 174 -12.12 3.23 -7.26
CA LYS A 174 -13.46 3.78 -7.55
C LYS A 174 -13.87 3.66 -9.02
N ARG A 175 -12.96 3.25 -9.94
CA ARG A 175 -13.29 3.17 -11.37
C ARG A 175 -14.03 1.87 -11.71
N PRO A 176 -15.26 1.95 -12.22
CA PRO A 176 -15.96 0.78 -12.74
C PRO A 176 -15.12 0.09 -13.82
N GLY A 177 -14.96 -1.22 -13.72
CA GLY A 177 -14.28 -2.04 -14.74
C GLY A 177 -12.76 -2.21 -14.58
N ALA A 178 -12.05 -1.36 -13.82
CA ALA A 178 -10.59 -1.49 -13.62
C ALA A 178 -10.20 -2.83 -12.99
N ALA A 179 -10.93 -3.26 -11.96
CA ALA A 179 -10.74 -4.56 -11.32
C ALA A 179 -10.89 -5.72 -12.32
N ARG A 180 -11.96 -5.74 -13.10
CA ARG A 180 -12.18 -6.79 -14.11
C ARG A 180 -11.09 -6.78 -15.20
N ALA A 181 -10.64 -5.61 -15.62
CA ALA A 181 -9.59 -5.45 -16.64
C ALA A 181 -8.21 -5.97 -16.17
N SER A 182 -7.97 -6.07 -14.86
CA SER A 182 -6.72 -6.60 -14.30
C SER A 182 -6.66 -8.13 -14.26
N LEU A 183 -7.81 -8.83 -14.19
CA LEU A 183 -7.90 -10.29 -14.01
C LEU A 183 -7.11 -11.13 -15.03
N PRO A 184 -7.10 -10.83 -16.34
CA PRO A 184 -6.32 -11.59 -17.30
C PRO A 184 -4.80 -11.57 -16.99
N ARG A 185 -4.30 -10.45 -16.45
CA ARG A 185 -2.88 -10.29 -16.07
C ARG A 185 -2.54 -11.11 -14.84
N HIS A 186 -3.41 -11.09 -13.81
CA HIS A 186 -3.26 -11.95 -12.62
C HIS A 186 -3.27 -13.43 -13.01
N ARG A 187 -4.18 -13.83 -13.92
CA ARG A 187 -4.22 -15.20 -14.44
C ARG A 187 -2.93 -15.60 -15.14
N ALA A 188 -2.34 -14.70 -15.92
CA ALA A 188 -1.07 -14.96 -16.60
C ALA A 188 0.07 -15.23 -15.60
N ILE A 189 0.14 -14.46 -14.50
CA ILE A 189 1.11 -14.65 -13.44
C ILE A 189 0.92 -16.03 -12.77
N LEU A 190 -0.31 -16.33 -12.33
CA LEU A 190 -0.64 -17.60 -11.69
C LEU A 190 -0.29 -18.79 -12.59
N ASN A 191 -0.64 -18.72 -13.88
CA ASN A 191 -0.33 -19.77 -14.83
C ASN A 191 1.18 -19.96 -15.04
N ALA A 192 1.97 -18.88 -15.05
CA ALA A 192 3.42 -18.95 -15.15
C ALA A 192 4.05 -19.60 -13.91
N ILE A 193 3.55 -19.27 -12.71
CA ILE A 193 3.99 -19.90 -11.45
C ILE A 193 3.63 -21.39 -11.45
N LYS A 194 2.39 -21.76 -11.82
CA LYS A 194 1.95 -23.16 -11.92
C LYS A 194 2.82 -23.97 -12.87
N ARG A 195 3.23 -23.39 -13.99
CA ARG A 195 4.10 -24.02 -14.98
C ARG A 195 5.59 -24.01 -14.64
N ARG A 196 5.96 -23.41 -13.52
CA ARG A 196 7.37 -23.29 -13.10
C ARG A 196 8.24 -22.53 -14.12
N HIS A 197 7.70 -21.46 -14.72
CA HIS A 197 8.37 -20.63 -15.71
C HIS A 197 8.75 -19.24 -15.13
N PRO A 198 9.94 -19.04 -14.54
CA PRO A 198 10.31 -17.81 -13.84
C PRO A 198 10.33 -16.56 -14.75
N ALA A 199 10.81 -16.71 -15.99
CA ALA A 199 10.87 -15.59 -16.92
C ALA A 199 9.47 -15.11 -17.34
N ASP A 200 8.52 -16.04 -17.49
CA ASP A 200 7.13 -15.71 -17.82
C ASP A 200 6.42 -15.07 -16.63
N ALA A 201 6.64 -15.59 -15.42
CA ALA A 201 6.09 -15.02 -14.20
C ALA A 201 6.55 -13.57 -14.01
N ARG A 202 7.84 -13.31 -14.22
CA ARG A 202 8.40 -11.95 -14.18
C ARG A 202 7.75 -11.03 -15.23
N ARG A 203 7.66 -11.48 -16.48
CA ARG A 203 7.06 -10.67 -17.57
C ARG A 203 5.60 -10.36 -17.32
N ALA A 204 4.84 -11.37 -16.88
CA ALA A 204 3.43 -11.20 -16.56
C ALA A 204 3.21 -10.18 -15.41
N MET A 205 4.06 -10.25 -14.37
CA MET A 205 4.01 -9.31 -13.25
C MET A 205 4.39 -7.89 -13.69
N LEU A 206 5.43 -7.71 -14.50
CA LEU A 206 5.78 -6.40 -15.08
C LEU A 206 4.61 -5.81 -15.88
N SER A 207 3.91 -6.63 -16.66
CA SER A 207 2.72 -6.19 -17.42
C SER A 207 1.59 -5.73 -16.50
N LEU A 208 1.38 -6.41 -15.35
CA LEU A 208 0.41 -6.02 -14.36
C LEU A 208 0.80 -4.71 -13.67
N MET A 209 2.06 -4.57 -13.26
CA MET A 209 2.55 -3.35 -12.60
C MET A 209 2.46 -2.14 -13.52
N ALA A 210 2.87 -2.27 -14.78
CA ALA A 210 2.72 -1.19 -15.78
C ALA A 210 1.25 -0.80 -16.03
N HIS A 211 0.31 -1.74 -15.92
CA HIS A 211 -1.11 -1.44 -15.97
C HIS A 211 -1.55 -0.66 -14.72
N THR A 212 -1.14 -1.09 -13.54
CA THR A 212 -1.46 -0.44 -12.26
C THR A 212 -0.92 0.99 -12.21
N ALA A 213 0.33 1.21 -12.61
CA ALA A 213 0.93 2.55 -12.67
C ALA A 213 0.13 3.50 -13.56
N ARG A 214 -0.29 3.05 -14.75
CA ARG A 214 -1.16 3.86 -15.63
C ARG A 214 -2.50 4.21 -15.00
N GLU A 215 -3.10 3.29 -14.25
CA GLU A 215 -4.37 3.58 -13.56
C GLU A 215 -4.17 4.57 -12.41
N VAL A 216 -3.07 4.48 -11.67
CA VAL A 216 -2.71 5.45 -10.61
C VAL A 216 -2.53 6.85 -11.20
N HIS A 217 -1.72 7.01 -12.26
CA HIS A 217 -1.52 8.30 -12.92
C HIS A 217 -2.80 8.92 -13.48
N ARG A 218 -3.74 8.10 -13.97
CA ARG A 218 -5.03 8.60 -14.47
C ARG A 218 -5.96 9.15 -13.38
N ILE A 219 -5.75 8.73 -12.13
CA ILE A 219 -6.53 9.23 -10.98
C ILE A 219 -6.00 10.59 -10.54
N GLU A 220 -4.72 10.85 -10.76
CA GLU A 220 -4.02 12.06 -10.34
C GLU A 220 -4.12 13.21 -11.37
N ALA A 221 -4.42 12.90 -12.63
CA ALA A 221 -4.61 13.91 -13.64
C ALA A 221 -5.86 14.77 -13.29
N PRO A 222 -5.71 16.10 -13.12
CA PRO A 222 -6.86 16.99 -12.91
C PRO A 222 -7.81 16.89 -14.11
N GLN A 223 -9.11 16.71 -13.82
CA GLN A 223 -10.19 16.85 -14.82
C GLN A 223 -10.42 18.32 -15.14
#